data_8dadb07162357437d3d5afd200acba4c
#
_entry.id   8dadb07162357437d3d5afd200acba4c
#
_cell.length_a   1.000
_cell.length_b   1.000
_cell.length_c   1.000
_cell.angle_alpha   90.00
_cell.angle_beta   90.00
_cell.angle_gamma   90.00
#
_symmetry.space_group_name_H-M   'P 1'
#
loop_
_entity.id
_entity.type
_entity.pdbx_description
1 polymer ?
#
loop_
_entity_poly.entity_id
_entity_poly.type
_entity_poly.pdbx_seq_one_letter_code
_entity_poly.pdbx_strand_id
1 'polypeptide(L)'
;MLIHMIEDDLAGLPVGSRQDGTHPRPQLLRERWCDLSGLWSFAFDDDDLGERDRWWTSPRFPDIIRVPFPPESAASGIADTAHHRVSWYQRSFGATEIAAAGHGPSRRLMLRFGAVDYRARIWIDGQFAGSHEGGQTPFSIDVTHLLNSGQDHELVVRAEDDANDIAQPRGKQDWRENPHSIWYHRTSGIWQPVWLESVPDVSIEMLSWTSDPVDASARVRLTLSRPPSEAVSVRVGLTLDGRKVAEISTMTDSTDVDITLSIPALLNGQAYEELLWSPEKPRLIDAVIEVGEDRVASYLGIRTVSVERGSFLLNDRPYYLRSVLEQGYWPDTHLAAPSSEALREEVQLIKELGFNAARLHQKFEDPRFLFWADRLGLILWGEAPATFTFTPTAMERTVREWLEVVRRDISHPSIAVWVPLNESWGVQHLARNPRMVHFARSLVDLTKALDPTRPVVSNDGWEQVDTDIVAIHDYEIRPEVIADRYRNRDSVARMIAGHGPAGRRLVLDGDIDEAPIMLTEFGGIAYDVDDADGAWGYAAANSSEHFAGMLTELFAAVHAADALVGFCYTQLTDTLQEANGLLSSNRRVKIPIERIRAAVIGSHPDPHRQ
;
A
#
# COMPACT_ATOMS: atom_id res chain seq x y z
N MET A 1 6.04 21.99 -37.46
CA MET A 1 6.42 20.65 -37.88
C MET A 1 6.87 19.74 -36.74
N LEU A 2 7.39 20.26 -35.63
CA LEU A 2 7.76 19.46 -34.44
C LEU A 2 6.58 19.09 -33.51
N ILE A 3 5.48 19.81 -33.54
CA ILE A 3 4.31 19.55 -32.67
C ILE A 3 3.51 18.34 -33.15
N HIS A 4 3.50 18.02 -34.45
CA HIS A 4 2.81 16.86 -35.01
C HIS A 4 3.53 15.53 -34.77
N MET A 5 4.84 15.52 -34.49
CA MET A 5 5.57 14.26 -34.23
C MET A 5 5.32 13.66 -32.85
N ILE A 6 4.80 14.45 -31.88
CA ILE A 6 4.54 13.94 -30.51
C ILE A 6 3.16 13.25 -30.40
N GLU A 7 2.19 13.67 -31.20
CA GLU A 7 0.85 13.04 -31.22
C GLU A 7 0.85 11.65 -31.88
N ASP A 8 1.68 11.44 -32.92
CA ASP A 8 1.79 10.16 -33.60
C ASP A 8 2.59 9.11 -32.79
N ASP A 9 3.55 9.55 -31.95
CA ASP A 9 4.38 8.66 -31.13
C ASP A 9 3.65 8.12 -29.87
N LEU A 10 2.54 8.75 -29.44
CA LEU A 10 1.73 8.31 -28.30
C LEU A 10 0.56 7.39 -28.70
N ALA A 11 0.37 7.13 -29.98
CA ALA A 11 -0.69 6.24 -30.46
C ALA A 11 -0.48 4.81 -29.91
N GLY A 12 -1.44 4.37 -29.09
CA GLY A 12 -1.52 3.00 -28.57
C GLY A 12 -1.20 2.82 -27.09
N LEU A 13 -0.47 3.73 -26.42
CA LEU A 13 -0.29 3.64 -24.95
C LEU A 13 -1.40 4.37 -24.21
N PRO A 14 -1.87 3.82 -23.07
CA PRO A 14 -2.75 4.56 -22.17
C PRO A 14 -1.98 5.75 -21.57
N VAL A 15 -2.69 6.84 -21.28
CA VAL A 15 -2.14 7.96 -20.51
C VAL A 15 -2.03 7.55 -19.06
N GLY A 16 -0.82 7.53 -18.51
CA GLY A 16 -0.54 6.95 -17.19
C GLY A 16 -1.42 7.49 -16.07
N SER A 17 -1.57 8.83 -16.00
CA SER A 17 -2.41 9.47 -14.96
C SER A 17 -3.91 9.34 -15.19
N ARG A 18 -4.36 8.95 -16.40
CA ARG A 18 -5.78 8.89 -16.79
C ARG A 18 -6.28 7.48 -17.10
N GLN A 19 -5.50 6.46 -16.75
CA GLN A 19 -5.92 5.07 -16.86
C GLN A 19 -7.19 4.81 -16.03
N ASP A 20 -7.85 3.70 -16.31
CA ASP A 20 -9.07 3.28 -15.61
C ASP A 20 -8.82 2.65 -14.23
N GLY A 21 -7.56 2.41 -13.87
CA GLY A 21 -7.15 1.79 -12.61
C GLY A 21 -7.35 0.29 -12.57
N THR A 22 -7.56 -0.38 -13.69
CA THR A 22 -7.73 -1.84 -13.73
C THR A 22 -6.40 -2.58 -13.76
N HIS A 23 -5.35 -1.99 -14.36
CA HIS A 23 -4.05 -2.61 -14.48
C HIS A 23 -3.37 -2.78 -13.11
N PRO A 24 -2.89 -4.00 -12.73
CA PRO A 24 -2.32 -4.26 -11.40
C PRO A 24 -1.00 -3.51 -11.11
N ARG A 25 -0.35 -2.95 -12.12
CA ARG A 25 0.88 -2.15 -12.01
C ARG A 25 0.69 -0.76 -12.62
N PRO A 26 -0.04 0.15 -11.96
CA PRO A 26 -0.43 1.43 -12.53
C PRO A 26 0.74 2.37 -12.85
N GLN A 27 1.91 2.18 -12.22
CA GLN A 27 3.13 2.94 -12.49
C GLN A 27 3.98 2.37 -13.65
N LEU A 28 3.65 1.18 -14.16
CA LEU A 28 4.37 0.52 -15.25
C LEU A 28 3.38 -0.15 -16.20
N LEU A 29 2.75 0.67 -17.04
CA LEU A 29 1.70 0.24 -17.97
C LEU A 29 2.27 -0.12 -19.32
N ARG A 30 1.94 -1.31 -19.82
CA ARG A 30 2.10 -1.68 -21.22
C ARG A 30 0.74 -1.71 -21.90
N GLU A 31 0.74 -1.51 -23.21
CA GLU A 31 -0.48 -1.47 -24.03
C GLU A 31 -1.30 -2.75 -23.93
N ARG A 32 -0.62 -3.90 -23.81
CA ARG A 32 -1.25 -5.21 -23.86
C ARG A 32 -0.88 -6.08 -22.68
N TRP A 33 -1.90 -6.61 -22.05
CA TRP A 33 -1.83 -7.57 -20.96
C TRP A 33 -3.12 -8.41 -20.94
N CYS A 34 -3.13 -9.53 -20.23
CA CYS A 34 -4.31 -10.37 -20.10
C CYS A 34 -4.52 -10.76 -18.64
N ASP A 35 -5.66 -10.37 -18.08
CA ASP A 35 -6.08 -10.79 -16.75
C ASP A 35 -6.41 -12.29 -16.75
N LEU A 36 -5.81 -13.04 -15.85
CA LEU A 36 -6.11 -14.44 -15.59
C LEU A 36 -6.99 -14.64 -14.34
N SER A 37 -7.47 -13.60 -13.69
CA SER A 37 -8.45 -13.70 -12.62
C SER A 37 -9.75 -14.35 -13.10
N GLY A 38 -10.61 -14.78 -12.18
CA GLY A 38 -11.87 -15.43 -12.50
C GLY A 38 -11.95 -16.86 -11.96
N LEU A 39 -12.63 -17.77 -12.64
CA LEU A 39 -12.85 -19.12 -12.15
C LEU A 39 -11.65 -20.03 -12.39
N TRP A 40 -11.18 -20.67 -11.32
CA TRP A 40 -10.11 -21.66 -11.32
C TRP A 40 -10.59 -22.94 -10.66
N SER A 41 -10.05 -24.11 -11.05
CA SER A 41 -10.23 -25.32 -10.28
C SER A 41 -9.40 -25.25 -9.00
N PHE A 42 -9.91 -25.85 -7.90
CA PHE A 42 -9.37 -25.68 -6.56
C PHE A 42 -9.43 -26.96 -5.74
N ALA A 43 -8.49 -27.13 -4.82
CA ALA A 43 -8.52 -28.16 -3.77
C ALA A 43 -7.70 -27.73 -2.56
N PHE A 44 -8.18 -28.07 -1.36
CA PHE A 44 -7.35 -28.11 -0.17
C PHE A 44 -6.52 -29.41 -0.12
N ASP A 45 -5.37 -29.35 0.54
CA ASP A 45 -4.44 -30.48 0.70
C ASP A 45 -3.94 -30.55 2.15
N ASP A 46 -4.87 -30.89 3.05
CA ASP A 46 -4.60 -30.87 4.50
C ASP A 46 -3.55 -31.92 4.92
N ASP A 47 -3.44 -32.99 4.18
CA ASP A 47 -2.47 -34.06 4.40
C ASP A 47 -1.13 -33.84 3.67
N ASP A 48 -0.99 -32.74 2.90
CA ASP A 48 0.17 -32.38 2.06
C ASP A 48 0.59 -33.53 1.11
N LEU A 49 -0.41 -34.18 0.52
CA LEU A 49 -0.22 -35.31 -0.40
C LEU A 49 0.10 -34.87 -1.82
N GLY A 50 -0.29 -33.68 -2.21
CA GLY A 50 -0.20 -33.19 -3.58
C GLY A 50 1.23 -33.16 -4.13
N GLU A 51 2.23 -32.89 -3.29
CA GLU A 51 3.63 -32.98 -3.70
C GLU A 51 4.09 -34.42 -3.92
N ARG A 52 3.75 -35.32 -3.01
CA ARG A 52 4.06 -36.75 -3.13
C ARG A 52 3.41 -37.39 -4.36
N ASP A 53 2.14 -37.03 -4.60
CA ASP A 53 1.31 -37.62 -5.65
C ASP A 53 1.38 -36.80 -6.97
N ARG A 54 2.21 -35.73 -7.00
CA ARG A 54 2.49 -34.88 -8.17
C ARG A 54 1.22 -34.31 -8.82
N TRP A 55 0.38 -33.67 -8.02
CA TRP A 55 -0.88 -33.11 -8.51
C TRP A 55 -0.72 -32.12 -9.68
N TRP A 56 0.45 -31.54 -9.85
CA TRP A 56 0.76 -30.67 -10.98
C TRP A 56 0.89 -31.38 -12.34
N THR A 57 0.97 -32.73 -12.38
CA THR A 57 1.08 -33.49 -13.64
C THR A 57 -0.28 -33.96 -14.19
N SER A 58 -1.28 -34.05 -13.33
CA SER A 58 -2.64 -34.47 -13.69
C SER A 58 -3.63 -33.89 -12.66
N PRO A 59 -3.79 -32.55 -12.66
CA PRO A 59 -4.64 -31.89 -11.68
C PRO A 59 -6.10 -32.34 -11.83
N ARG A 60 -6.73 -32.71 -10.73
CA ARG A 60 -8.15 -33.09 -10.64
C ARG A 60 -8.74 -32.45 -9.38
N PHE A 61 -8.83 -31.14 -9.40
CA PHE A 61 -9.35 -30.41 -8.27
C PHE A 61 -10.88 -30.35 -8.35
N PRO A 62 -11.59 -30.77 -7.29
CA PRO A 62 -13.03 -30.95 -7.32
C PRO A 62 -13.82 -29.64 -7.25
N ASP A 63 -13.22 -28.61 -6.66
CA ASP A 63 -13.90 -27.37 -6.36
C ASP A 63 -13.58 -26.29 -7.39
N ILE A 64 -14.38 -25.24 -7.38
CA ILE A 64 -14.17 -24.03 -8.21
C ILE A 64 -14.05 -22.84 -7.29
N ILE A 65 -12.94 -22.12 -7.42
CA ILE A 65 -12.67 -20.88 -6.69
C ILE A 65 -12.65 -19.69 -7.65
N ARG A 66 -13.09 -18.53 -7.18
CA ARG A 66 -12.95 -17.27 -7.92
C ARG A 66 -11.69 -16.52 -7.45
N VAL A 67 -10.63 -16.55 -8.25
CA VAL A 67 -9.40 -15.75 -8.05
C VAL A 67 -9.68 -14.29 -8.45
N PRO A 68 -9.19 -13.29 -7.70
CA PRO A 68 -8.20 -13.36 -6.63
C PRO A 68 -8.79 -13.39 -5.21
N PHE A 69 -9.97 -13.93 -5.00
CA PHE A 69 -10.56 -13.96 -3.65
C PHE A 69 -10.03 -15.16 -2.86
N PRO A 70 -9.57 -14.93 -1.62
CA PRO A 70 -9.02 -16.01 -0.78
C PRO A 70 -10.09 -17.03 -0.41
N PRO A 71 -9.75 -18.31 -0.22
CA PRO A 71 -10.72 -19.38 0.03
C PRO A 71 -11.58 -19.13 1.28
N GLU A 72 -11.09 -18.37 2.24
CA GLU A 72 -11.85 -18.01 3.45
C GLU A 72 -13.01 -17.04 3.15
N SER A 73 -12.94 -16.31 2.06
CA SER A 73 -13.88 -15.25 1.73
C SER A 73 -15.15 -15.76 1.01
N ALA A 74 -16.28 -15.10 1.24
CA ALA A 74 -17.54 -15.47 0.59
C ALA A 74 -17.48 -15.29 -0.94
N ALA A 75 -16.78 -14.27 -1.42
CA ALA A 75 -16.66 -13.97 -2.85
C ALA A 75 -15.85 -15.00 -3.64
N SER A 76 -15.02 -15.80 -2.96
CA SER A 76 -14.28 -16.90 -3.58
C SER A 76 -15.20 -18.04 -4.07
N GLY A 77 -16.37 -18.21 -3.43
CA GLY A 77 -17.28 -19.33 -3.64
C GLY A 77 -16.93 -20.58 -2.80
N ILE A 78 -15.82 -20.58 -2.08
CA ILE A 78 -15.43 -21.63 -1.11
C ILE A 78 -15.97 -21.27 0.27
N ALA A 79 -15.65 -20.08 0.78
CA ALA A 79 -16.11 -19.55 2.06
C ALA A 79 -15.79 -20.46 3.26
N ASP A 80 -14.60 -21.06 3.27
CA ASP A 80 -14.14 -21.93 4.35
C ASP A 80 -13.07 -21.22 5.18
N THR A 81 -13.41 -20.88 6.41
CA THR A 81 -12.52 -20.16 7.34
C THR A 81 -11.67 -21.08 8.23
N ALA A 82 -11.79 -22.41 8.08
CA ALA A 82 -10.92 -23.36 8.76
C ALA A 82 -9.45 -23.20 8.35
N HIS A 83 -8.54 -23.76 9.15
CA HIS A 83 -7.11 -23.68 8.85
C HIS A 83 -6.72 -24.78 7.86
N HIS A 84 -6.55 -24.41 6.62
CA HIS A 84 -6.00 -25.24 5.56
C HIS A 84 -4.58 -24.76 5.24
N ARG A 85 -3.57 -25.59 5.52
CA ARG A 85 -2.17 -25.18 5.32
C ARG A 85 -1.80 -25.09 3.85
N VAL A 86 -2.34 -25.94 3.00
CA VAL A 86 -1.98 -26.02 1.58
C VAL A 86 -3.22 -25.97 0.72
N SER A 87 -3.16 -25.10 -0.29
CA SER A 87 -4.19 -24.94 -1.32
C SER A 87 -3.59 -25.11 -2.70
N TRP A 88 -4.33 -25.77 -3.60
CA TRP A 88 -3.95 -25.97 -4.99
C TRP A 88 -4.95 -25.32 -5.91
N TYR A 89 -4.43 -24.63 -6.91
CA TYR A 89 -5.19 -23.91 -7.93
C TYR A 89 -4.79 -24.41 -9.31
N GLN A 90 -5.73 -24.46 -10.25
CA GLN A 90 -5.46 -24.81 -11.63
C GLN A 90 -6.31 -23.97 -12.57
N ARG A 91 -5.69 -23.49 -13.62
CA ARG A 91 -6.34 -22.78 -14.74
C ARG A 91 -5.66 -23.10 -16.05
N SER A 92 -6.46 -23.30 -17.10
CA SER A 92 -5.94 -23.33 -18.48
C SER A 92 -5.88 -21.92 -19.06
N PHE A 93 -4.87 -21.67 -19.88
CA PHE A 93 -4.78 -20.50 -20.75
C PHE A 93 -4.21 -20.90 -22.11
N GLY A 94 -4.61 -20.23 -23.16
CA GLY A 94 -4.26 -20.64 -24.53
C GLY A 94 -3.97 -19.48 -25.46
N ALA A 95 -4.14 -19.75 -26.77
CA ALA A 95 -3.83 -18.79 -27.81
C ALA A 95 -4.54 -17.44 -27.69
N THR A 96 -5.74 -17.42 -27.09
CA THR A 96 -6.53 -16.19 -26.88
C THR A 96 -5.88 -15.29 -25.85
N GLU A 97 -5.53 -15.82 -24.67
CA GLU A 97 -4.91 -15.08 -23.57
C GLU A 97 -3.48 -14.65 -23.94
N ILE A 98 -2.72 -15.55 -24.58
CA ILE A 98 -1.37 -15.28 -25.07
C ILE A 98 -1.37 -14.15 -26.11
N ALA A 99 -2.33 -14.17 -27.04
CA ALA A 99 -2.49 -13.12 -28.04
C ALA A 99 -2.95 -11.79 -27.41
N ALA A 100 -3.87 -11.83 -26.42
CA ALA A 100 -4.31 -10.65 -25.67
C ALA A 100 -3.15 -10.01 -24.92
N ALA A 101 -2.26 -10.81 -24.31
CA ALA A 101 -1.04 -10.34 -23.65
C ALA A 101 0.01 -9.74 -24.64
N GLY A 102 -0.22 -9.83 -25.96
CA GLY A 102 0.67 -9.26 -26.96
C GLY A 102 1.91 -10.13 -27.28
N HIS A 103 1.86 -11.42 -26.94
CA HIS A 103 2.99 -12.30 -27.21
C HIS A 103 3.18 -12.58 -28.70
N GLY A 104 4.44 -12.62 -29.13
CA GLY A 104 4.85 -12.86 -30.50
C GLY A 104 6.32 -13.26 -30.60
N PRO A 105 6.84 -13.44 -31.80
CA PRO A 105 8.24 -13.81 -32.02
C PRO A 105 9.19 -12.84 -31.27
N SER A 106 10.27 -13.39 -30.74
CA SER A 106 11.32 -12.62 -30.03
C SER A 106 10.84 -11.85 -28.79
N ARG A 107 9.69 -12.21 -28.21
CA ARG A 107 9.17 -11.63 -26.97
C ARG A 107 9.07 -12.70 -25.89
N ARG A 108 9.29 -12.30 -24.64
CA ARG A 108 9.06 -13.16 -23.48
C ARG A 108 7.62 -13.01 -22.99
N LEU A 109 7.04 -14.09 -22.52
CA LEU A 109 5.75 -14.08 -21.83
C LEU A 109 5.98 -14.19 -20.32
N MET A 110 5.58 -13.16 -19.61
CA MET A 110 5.69 -13.08 -18.15
C MET A 110 4.36 -13.44 -17.52
N LEU A 111 4.35 -14.44 -16.65
CA LEU A 111 3.26 -14.72 -15.72
C LEU A 111 3.52 -13.92 -14.44
N ARG A 112 2.55 -13.09 -14.05
CA ARG A 112 2.69 -12.18 -12.92
C ARG A 112 1.62 -12.43 -11.88
N PHE A 113 2.00 -12.28 -10.62
CA PHE A 113 1.13 -12.37 -9.46
C PHE A 113 1.26 -11.09 -8.63
N GLY A 114 0.13 -10.51 -8.22
CA GLY A 114 0.11 -9.38 -7.30
C GLY A 114 0.50 -9.79 -5.87
N ALA A 115 -0.05 -10.90 -5.39
CA ALA A 115 0.35 -11.54 -4.13
C ALA A 115 -0.22 -12.96 -4.02
N VAL A 116 0.52 -13.83 -3.37
CA VAL A 116 0.09 -15.18 -2.96
C VAL A 116 0.58 -15.43 -1.53
N ASP A 117 -0.31 -15.55 -0.57
CA ASP A 117 0.03 -15.78 0.82
C ASP A 117 0.19 -17.29 1.10
N TYR A 118 1.27 -17.79 1.65
CA TYR A 118 2.52 -17.13 1.99
C TYR A 118 3.67 -17.58 1.09
N ARG A 119 3.69 -18.88 0.71
CA ARG A 119 4.64 -19.49 -0.23
C ARG A 119 3.92 -20.02 -1.45
N ALA A 120 4.41 -19.66 -2.63
CA ALA A 120 3.88 -20.12 -3.90
C ALA A 120 4.88 -21.02 -4.63
N ARG A 121 4.39 -22.09 -5.24
CA ARG A 121 5.11 -22.90 -6.23
C ARG A 121 4.24 -23.05 -7.46
N ILE A 122 4.83 -22.87 -8.64
CA ILE A 122 4.11 -22.73 -9.90
C ILE A 122 4.63 -23.72 -10.92
N TRP A 123 3.72 -24.35 -11.66
CA TRP A 123 4.02 -25.25 -12.76
C TRP A 123 3.21 -24.86 -13.99
N ILE A 124 3.81 -25.08 -15.19
CA ILE A 124 3.15 -25.00 -16.47
C ILE A 124 3.30 -26.38 -17.15
N ASP A 125 2.19 -27.00 -17.55
CA ASP A 125 2.16 -28.32 -18.18
C ASP A 125 2.98 -29.39 -17.41
N GLY A 126 2.89 -29.35 -16.08
CA GLY A 126 3.61 -30.25 -15.20
C GLY A 126 5.10 -29.92 -15.00
N GLN A 127 5.64 -28.91 -15.67
CA GLN A 127 7.02 -28.44 -15.51
C GLN A 127 7.10 -27.32 -14.48
N PHE A 128 8.06 -27.40 -13.56
CA PHE A 128 8.27 -26.35 -12.54
C PHE A 128 8.69 -25.05 -13.21
N ALA A 129 7.93 -23.99 -12.97
CA ALA A 129 8.13 -22.67 -13.52
C ALA A 129 8.86 -21.71 -12.55
N GLY A 130 8.55 -21.80 -11.26
CA GLY A 130 9.15 -20.92 -10.26
C GLY A 130 8.48 -21.01 -8.89
N SER A 131 9.01 -20.24 -7.95
CA SER A 131 8.47 -20.13 -6.58
C SER A 131 8.68 -18.74 -6.01
N HIS A 132 7.88 -18.39 -5.01
CA HIS A 132 7.96 -17.15 -4.25
C HIS A 132 7.68 -17.40 -2.77
N GLU A 133 8.24 -16.57 -1.90
CA GLU A 133 7.90 -16.47 -0.49
C GLU A 133 7.73 -15.01 -0.11
N GLY A 134 6.55 -14.64 0.39
CA GLY A 134 6.14 -13.30 0.78
C GLY A 134 4.63 -13.12 0.53
N GLY A 135 3.86 -12.95 1.61
CA GLY A 135 2.39 -12.99 1.53
C GLY A 135 1.76 -11.78 0.85
N GLN A 136 2.46 -10.64 0.82
CA GLN A 136 1.89 -9.36 0.36
C GLN A 136 2.78 -8.68 -0.70
N THR A 137 3.68 -9.41 -1.32
CA THR A 137 4.59 -8.88 -2.34
C THR A 137 4.39 -9.53 -3.70
N PRO A 138 4.55 -8.75 -4.81
CA PRO A 138 4.37 -9.26 -6.16
C PRO A 138 5.57 -10.05 -6.65
N PHE A 139 5.33 -10.97 -7.60
CA PHE A 139 6.41 -11.68 -8.28
C PHE A 139 6.06 -11.98 -9.74
N SER A 140 7.08 -12.34 -10.51
CA SER A 140 6.97 -12.60 -11.95
C SER A 140 7.80 -13.80 -12.34
N ILE A 141 7.30 -14.60 -13.29
CA ILE A 141 7.96 -15.77 -13.82
C ILE A 141 7.98 -15.69 -15.35
N ASP A 142 9.15 -15.87 -15.96
CA ASP A 142 9.27 -16.03 -17.42
C ASP A 142 8.87 -17.45 -17.83
N VAL A 143 7.70 -17.56 -18.44
CA VAL A 143 7.15 -18.86 -18.87
C VAL A 143 7.38 -19.15 -20.34
N THR A 144 8.08 -18.30 -21.07
CA THR A 144 8.28 -18.40 -22.52
C THR A 144 8.79 -19.76 -22.97
N HIS A 145 9.78 -20.28 -22.25
CA HIS A 145 10.44 -21.55 -22.59
C HIS A 145 9.59 -22.80 -22.26
N LEU A 146 8.49 -22.62 -21.53
CA LEU A 146 7.55 -23.69 -21.17
C LEU A 146 6.39 -23.82 -22.16
N LEU A 147 6.22 -22.82 -23.06
CA LEU A 147 5.10 -22.79 -24.00
C LEU A 147 5.35 -23.68 -25.20
N ASN A 148 4.34 -24.48 -25.54
CA ASN A 148 4.29 -25.26 -26.78
C ASN A 148 3.33 -24.59 -27.76
N SER A 149 3.75 -24.37 -28.99
CA SER A 149 2.95 -23.69 -30.02
C SER A 149 1.63 -24.44 -30.33
N GLY A 150 0.52 -23.71 -30.29
CA GLY A 150 -0.79 -24.20 -30.74
C GLY A 150 -1.52 -25.11 -29.73
N GLN A 151 -1.10 -25.13 -28.48
CA GLN A 151 -1.74 -25.86 -27.40
C GLN A 151 -2.28 -24.91 -26.32
N ASP A 152 -3.29 -25.34 -25.57
CA ASP A 152 -3.65 -24.74 -24.31
C ASP A 152 -2.68 -25.25 -23.24
N HIS A 153 -2.35 -24.38 -22.28
CA HIS A 153 -1.39 -24.66 -21.23
C HIS A 153 -2.11 -24.75 -19.88
N GLU A 154 -1.67 -25.68 -19.05
CA GLU A 154 -2.17 -25.89 -17.68
C GLU A 154 -1.26 -25.17 -16.69
N LEU A 155 -1.76 -24.11 -16.08
CA LEU A 155 -1.14 -23.43 -14.95
C LEU A 155 -1.61 -24.07 -13.65
N VAL A 156 -0.67 -24.53 -12.85
CA VAL A 156 -0.94 -25.04 -11.50
C VAL A 156 -0.16 -24.22 -10.47
N VAL A 157 -0.83 -23.80 -9.42
CA VAL A 157 -0.24 -23.08 -8.28
C VAL A 157 -0.51 -23.86 -7.00
N ARG A 158 0.53 -24.11 -6.23
CA ARG A 158 0.44 -24.55 -4.84
C ARG A 158 0.77 -23.36 -3.94
N ALA A 159 -0.16 -23.00 -3.10
CA ALA A 159 0.04 -22.00 -2.06
C ALA A 159 0.12 -22.71 -0.70
N GLU A 160 1.06 -22.29 0.14
CA GLU A 160 1.24 -22.81 1.49
C GLU A 160 1.26 -21.65 2.49
N ASP A 161 0.32 -21.66 3.43
CA ASP A 161 0.24 -20.70 4.52
C ASP A 161 -0.07 -21.41 5.84
N ASP A 162 0.92 -21.43 6.74
CA ASP A 162 0.76 -22.02 8.06
C ASP A 162 0.24 -21.00 9.07
N ALA A 163 -1.00 -21.18 9.52
CA ALA A 163 -1.63 -20.34 10.53
C ALA A 163 -0.81 -20.19 11.82
N ASN A 164 0.02 -21.17 12.14
CA ASN A 164 0.82 -21.19 13.36
C ASN A 164 2.25 -20.64 13.16
N ASP A 165 2.65 -20.28 11.93
CA ASP A 165 3.95 -19.65 11.70
C ASP A 165 3.87 -18.14 12.03
N ILE A 166 4.10 -17.84 13.31
CA ILE A 166 4.11 -16.46 13.82
C ILE A 166 5.30 -15.63 13.37
N ALA A 167 6.20 -16.17 12.55
CA ALA A 167 7.30 -15.46 11.91
C ALA A 167 6.93 -14.89 10.53
N GLN A 168 5.74 -15.15 10.02
CA GLN A 168 5.22 -14.51 8.81
C GLN A 168 4.81 -13.06 9.12
N PRO A 169 5.10 -12.08 8.24
CA PRO A 169 4.53 -10.73 8.29
C PRO A 169 3.05 -10.76 7.87
N ARG A 170 2.17 -11.06 8.80
CA ARG A 170 0.73 -11.25 8.53
C ARG A 170 -0.15 -10.07 8.93
N GLY A 171 0.41 -9.07 9.62
CA GLY A 171 -0.39 -7.95 10.10
C GLY A 171 -1.49 -8.38 11.07
N LYS A 172 -2.71 -7.89 10.87
CA LYS A 172 -3.86 -8.18 11.75
C LYS A 172 -4.62 -9.48 11.39
N GLN A 173 -4.07 -10.34 10.57
CA GLN A 173 -4.66 -11.66 10.30
C GLN A 173 -4.53 -12.56 11.55
N ASP A 174 -5.66 -13.10 12.03
CA ASP A 174 -5.68 -13.92 13.24
C ASP A 174 -4.97 -15.27 13.03
N TRP A 175 -4.30 -15.75 14.08
CA TRP A 175 -3.75 -17.11 14.14
C TRP A 175 -4.75 -18.14 14.68
N ARG A 176 -5.92 -17.66 15.14
CA ARG A 176 -7.04 -18.51 15.59
C ARG A 176 -7.99 -18.74 14.43
N GLU A 177 -8.71 -19.83 14.52
CA GLU A 177 -9.78 -20.16 13.56
C GLU A 177 -10.89 -19.10 13.59
N ASN A 178 -11.28 -18.68 14.80
CA ASN A 178 -12.27 -17.63 15.00
C ASN A 178 -11.59 -16.31 15.39
N PRO A 179 -11.79 -15.24 14.65
CA PRO A 179 -11.23 -13.93 14.94
C PRO A 179 -11.61 -13.43 16.35
N HIS A 180 -10.69 -12.71 16.97
CA HIS A 180 -10.91 -12.17 18.30
C HIS A 180 -10.27 -10.80 18.47
N SER A 181 -10.80 -10.00 19.41
CA SER A 181 -10.27 -8.67 19.73
C SER A 181 -10.12 -7.79 18.49
N ILE A 182 -8.90 -7.37 18.15
CA ILE A 182 -8.56 -6.50 17.01
C ILE A 182 -8.24 -7.28 15.72
N TRP A 183 -8.24 -8.61 15.76
CA TRP A 183 -7.80 -9.47 14.65
C TRP A 183 -8.96 -9.84 13.75
N TYR A 184 -8.68 -10.03 12.44
CA TYR A 184 -9.66 -10.46 11.44
C TYR A 184 -9.26 -11.81 10.82
N HIS A 185 -10.17 -12.40 10.05
CA HIS A 185 -9.92 -13.69 9.37
C HIS A 185 -8.69 -13.62 8.49
N ARG A 186 -8.02 -14.76 8.38
CA ARG A 186 -6.89 -14.96 7.49
C ARG A 186 -7.28 -14.72 6.04
N THR A 187 -6.26 -14.46 5.26
CA THR A 187 -6.30 -14.36 3.80
C THR A 187 -5.17 -15.23 3.29
N SER A 188 -5.45 -16.42 2.78
CA SER A 188 -4.45 -17.36 2.30
C SER A 188 -4.52 -17.55 0.78
N GLY A 189 -3.43 -18.07 0.20
CA GLY A 189 -3.38 -18.36 -1.23
C GLY A 189 -3.36 -17.13 -2.13
N ILE A 190 -3.94 -17.25 -3.32
CA ILE A 190 -3.97 -16.14 -4.29
C ILE A 190 -5.02 -15.11 -3.87
N TRP A 191 -4.58 -13.89 -3.49
CA TRP A 191 -5.49 -12.83 -3.05
C TRP A 191 -5.35 -11.49 -3.79
N GLN A 192 -4.39 -11.39 -4.73
CA GLN A 192 -4.28 -10.28 -5.67
C GLN A 192 -4.26 -10.79 -7.12
N PRO A 193 -4.44 -9.90 -8.13
CA PRO A 193 -4.57 -10.31 -9.52
C PRO A 193 -3.44 -11.20 -10.04
N VAL A 194 -3.79 -12.08 -10.97
CA VAL A 194 -2.86 -12.89 -11.76
C VAL A 194 -3.02 -12.50 -13.23
N TRP A 195 -1.91 -12.22 -13.94
CA TRP A 195 -1.99 -11.78 -15.35
C TRP A 195 -0.80 -12.21 -16.17
N LEU A 196 -1.00 -12.17 -17.49
CA LEU A 196 0.05 -12.34 -18.50
C LEU A 196 0.43 -11.00 -19.10
N GLU A 197 1.70 -10.80 -19.34
CA GLU A 197 2.26 -9.62 -19.99
C GLU A 197 3.42 -10.02 -20.89
N SER A 198 3.42 -9.58 -22.16
CA SER A 198 4.51 -9.86 -23.07
C SER A 198 5.50 -8.70 -23.10
N VAL A 199 6.78 -9.03 -22.96
CA VAL A 199 7.87 -8.06 -22.91
C VAL A 199 8.97 -8.41 -23.94
N PRO A 200 9.72 -7.44 -24.46
CA PRO A 200 10.92 -7.75 -25.26
C PRO A 200 12.00 -8.43 -24.40
N ASP A 201 13.06 -8.88 -25.04
CA ASP A 201 14.16 -9.57 -24.36
C ASP A 201 14.78 -8.72 -23.26
N VAL A 202 15.11 -7.47 -23.57
CA VAL A 202 15.48 -6.45 -22.59
C VAL A 202 14.25 -5.59 -22.28
N SER A 203 13.78 -5.61 -21.05
CA SER A 203 12.57 -4.91 -20.65
C SER A 203 12.72 -4.23 -19.29
N ILE A 204 11.92 -3.20 -19.05
CA ILE A 204 11.84 -2.51 -17.76
C ILE A 204 11.12 -3.43 -16.76
N GLU A 205 11.83 -3.89 -15.75
CA GLU A 205 11.28 -4.70 -14.64
C GLU A 205 10.72 -3.83 -13.53
N MET A 206 11.50 -2.80 -13.16
CA MET A 206 11.14 -1.85 -12.12
C MET A 206 11.45 -0.43 -12.58
N LEU A 207 10.66 0.51 -12.11
CA LEU A 207 10.96 1.93 -12.21
C LEU A 207 10.63 2.63 -10.89
N SER A 208 11.38 3.68 -10.58
CA SER A 208 11.08 4.55 -9.46
C SER A 208 11.27 6.01 -9.85
N TRP A 209 10.27 6.84 -9.49
CA TRP A 209 10.30 8.28 -9.65
C TRP A 209 10.63 8.96 -8.33
N THR A 210 11.53 9.93 -8.39
CA THR A 210 11.72 10.93 -7.33
C THR A 210 11.76 12.32 -7.97
N SER A 211 11.26 13.33 -7.27
CA SER A 211 11.27 14.70 -7.75
C SER A 211 11.96 15.62 -6.76
N ASP A 212 12.67 16.59 -7.28
CA ASP A 212 13.29 17.66 -6.51
C ASP A 212 12.88 19.02 -7.10
N PRO A 213 11.85 19.67 -6.52
CA PRO A 213 11.42 20.98 -6.99
C PRO A 213 12.48 22.07 -6.80
N VAL A 214 13.38 21.95 -5.81
CA VAL A 214 14.44 22.93 -5.53
C VAL A 214 15.49 22.91 -6.64
N ASP A 215 15.90 21.69 -7.04
CA ASP A 215 16.83 21.50 -8.16
C ASP A 215 16.11 21.51 -9.52
N ALA A 216 14.81 21.81 -9.54
CA ALA A 216 13.97 21.81 -10.73
C ALA A 216 14.14 20.54 -11.58
N SER A 217 14.06 19.39 -10.93
CA SER A 217 14.34 18.10 -11.57
C SER A 217 13.37 17.00 -11.19
N ALA A 218 13.29 15.97 -12.04
CA ALA A 218 12.75 14.67 -11.73
C ALA A 218 13.79 13.61 -12.11
N ARG A 219 13.89 12.59 -11.29
CA ARG A 219 14.81 11.47 -11.48
C ARG A 219 14.02 10.19 -11.66
N VAL A 220 14.35 9.42 -12.69
CA VAL A 220 13.85 8.05 -12.88
C VAL A 220 15.01 7.06 -12.74
N ARG A 221 14.80 6.05 -11.93
CA ARG A 221 15.66 4.87 -11.87
C ARG A 221 14.94 3.70 -12.50
N LEU A 222 15.59 3.00 -13.41
CA LEU A 222 15.07 1.82 -14.06
C LEU A 222 15.95 0.63 -13.71
N THR A 223 15.33 -0.52 -13.44
CA THR A 223 16.03 -1.81 -13.43
C THR A 223 15.52 -2.61 -14.64
N LEU A 224 16.45 -3.01 -15.50
CA LEU A 224 16.16 -3.83 -16.67
C LEU A 224 16.23 -5.31 -16.31
N SER A 225 15.47 -6.12 -17.02
CA SER A 225 15.39 -7.57 -16.82
C SER A 225 16.72 -8.31 -17.00
N ARG A 226 17.62 -7.73 -17.78
CA ARG A 226 18.97 -8.21 -18.06
C ARG A 226 19.82 -7.11 -18.69
N PRO A 227 21.16 -7.21 -18.65
CA PRO A 227 22.01 -6.27 -19.37
C PRO A 227 21.78 -6.42 -20.87
N PRO A 228 21.65 -5.32 -21.63
CA PRO A 228 21.62 -5.37 -23.08
C PRO A 228 22.93 -5.94 -23.65
N SER A 229 22.85 -6.73 -24.72
CA SER A 229 24.04 -7.26 -25.40
C SER A 229 24.85 -6.18 -26.15
N GLU A 230 24.18 -5.12 -26.56
CA GLU A 230 24.72 -3.90 -27.13
C GLU A 230 24.01 -2.70 -26.50
N ALA A 231 24.65 -1.52 -26.48
CA ALA A 231 24.03 -0.32 -25.95
C ALA A 231 22.69 -0.01 -26.65
N VAL A 232 21.63 0.12 -25.87
CA VAL A 232 20.27 0.43 -26.32
C VAL A 232 19.91 1.87 -26.01
N SER A 233 19.04 2.46 -26.82
CA SER A 233 18.50 3.79 -26.55
C SER A 233 17.54 3.76 -25.35
N VAL A 234 17.65 4.78 -24.50
CA VAL A 234 16.68 5.09 -23.44
C VAL A 234 16.12 6.47 -23.71
N ARG A 235 14.81 6.58 -23.83
CA ARG A 235 14.10 7.84 -23.97
C ARG A 235 13.07 8.00 -22.88
N VAL A 236 13.02 9.16 -22.27
CA VAL A 236 12.03 9.51 -21.24
C VAL A 236 11.39 10.84 -21.61
N GLY A 237 10.10 10.83 -21.84
CA GLY A 237 9.29 12.01 -22.14
C GLY A 237 8.27 12.29 -21.05
N LEU A 238 8.18 13.54 -20.58
CA LEU A 238 7.22 14.01 -19.59
C LEU A 238 6.25 15.01 -20.22
N THR A 239 4.96 14.83 -19.94
CA THR A 239 3.89 15.72 -20.42
C THR A 239 2.91 16.06 -19.31
N LEU A 240 2.37 17.27 -19.34
CA LEU A 240 1.27 17.70 -18.47
C LEU A 240 0.15 18.28 -19.35
N ASP A 241 -1.04 17.70 -19.27
CA ASP A 241 -2.20 18.08 -20.10
C ASP A 241 -1.86 18.16 -21.61
N GLY A 242 -1.09 17.18 -22.10
CA GLY A 242 -0.64 17.08 -23.47
C GLY A 242 0.52 18.05 -23.86
N ARG A 243 0.99 18.87 -22.92
CA ARG A 243 2.12 19.78 -23.16
C ARG A 243 3.42 19.15 -22.67
N LYS A 244 4.46 19.19 -23.49
CA LYS A 244 5.79 18.72 -23.13
C LYS A 244 6.34 19.50 -21.94
N VAL A 245 6.74 18.77 -20.89
CA VAL A 245 7.38 19.29 -19.68
C VAL A 245 8.89 19.11 -19.77
N ALA A 246 9.34 17.90 -20.08
CA ALA A 246 10.75 17.56 -20.23
C ALA A 246 10.91 16.35 -21.16
N GLU A 247 12.11 16.19 -21.73
CA GLU A 247 12.47 14.98 -22.48
C GLU A 247 13.99 14.79 -22.46
N ILE A 248 14.42 13.55 -22.39
CA ILE A 248 15.82 13.17 -22.48
C ILE A 248 15.98 11.88 -23.28
N SER A 249 17.09 11.78 -24.00
CA SER A 249 17.49 10.54 -24.66
C SER A 249 18.96 10.25 -24.33
N THR A 250 19.25 9.00 -24.01
CA THR A 250 20.59 8.51 -23.71
C THR A 250 20.76 7.08 -24.21
N MET A 251 21.94 6.49 -23.98
CA MET A 251 22.24 5.09 -24.30
C MET A 251 22.64 4.36 -23.01
N THR A 252 22.32 3.09 -22.91
CA THR A 252 22.75 2.24 -21.79
C THR A 252 23.12 0.84 -22.25
N ASP A 253 24.10 0.26 -21.62
CA ASP A 253 24.47 -1.17 -21.66
C ASP A 253 24.38 -1.83 -20.26
N SER A 254 23.84 -1.08 -19.28
CA SER A 254 23.67 -1.51 -17.89
C SER A 254 22.25 -1.96 -17.58
N THR A 255 22.09 -2.85 -16.62
CA THR A 255 20.78 -3.20 -16.03
C THR A 255 20.21 -2.08 -15.20
N ASP A 256 21.03 -1.30 -14.53
CA ASP A 256 20.59 -0.19 -13.70
C ASP A 256 20.84 1.12 -14.43
N VAL A 257 19.74 1.86 -14.66
CA VAL A 257 19.75 3.13 -15.40
C VAL A 257 19.21 4.23 -14.49
N ASP A 258 19.99 5.29 -14.35
CA ASP A 258 19.67 6.42 -13.49
C ASP A 258 19.70 7.71 -14.33
N ILE A 259 18.53 8.35 -14.47
CA ILE A 259 18.35 9.50 -15.35
C ILE A 259 17.71 10.66 -14.58
N THR A 260 18.33 11.82 -14.65
CA THR A 260 17.77 13.08 -14.14
C THR A 260 17.31 13.96 -15.29
N LEU A 261 16.04 14.35 -15.25
CA LEU A 261 15.42 15.28 -16.20
C LEU A 261 15.33 16.66 -15.56
N SER A 262 15.86 17.67 -16.22
CA SER A 262 15.61 19.07 -15.83
C SER A 262 14.17 19.46 -16.22
N ILE A 263 13.49 20.16 -15.31
CA ILE A 263 12.12 20.69 -15.50
C ILE A 263 12.17 22.22 -15.34
N PRO A 264 12.57 22.96 -16.37
CA PRO A 264 12.79 24.42 -16.28
C PRO A 264 11.55 25.19 -15.83
N ALA A 265 10.35 24.66 -16.01
CA ALA A 265 9.11 25.28 -15.57
C ALA A 265 9.04 25.43 -14.03
N LEU A 266 9.75 24.58 -13.27
CA LEU A 266 9.86 24.69 -11.81
C LEU A 266 10.69 25.91 -11.36
N LEU A 267 11.55 26.46 -12.23
CA LEU A 267 12.32 27.68 -11.96
C LEU A 267 11.49 28.96 -12.09
N ASN A 268 10.27 28.86 -12.61
CA ASN A 268 9.40 30.03 -12.74
C ASN A 268 8.69 30.33 -11.41
N GLY A 269 9.23 31.24 -10.63
CA GLY A 269 8.69 31.60 -9.31
C GLY A 269 7.22 32.09 -9.28
N GLN A 270 6.60 32.36 -10.44
CA GLN A 270 5.19 32.74 -10.54
C GLN A 270 4.25 31.54 -10.86
N ALA A 271 4.79 30.45 -11.41
CA ALA A 271 3.97 29.35 -11.94
C ALA A 271 4.42 27.95 -11.51
N TYR A 272 5.53 27.81 -10.78
CA TYR A 272 6.06 26.49 -10.39
C TYR A 272 5.05 25.67 -9.56
N GLU A 273 4.24 26.33 -8.75
CA GLU A 273 3.20 25.68 -7.93
C GLU A 273 2.10 25.00 -8.76
N GLU A 274 1.95 25.37 -10.03
CA GLU A 274 1.02 24.69 -10.94
C GLU A 274 1.46 23.29 -11.30
N LEU A 275 2.73 22.95 -11.08
CA LEU A 275 3.29 21.63 -11.31
C LEU A 275 3.26 20.74 -10.05
N LEU A 276 3.04 21.34 -8.87
CA LEU A 276 3.10 20.61 -7.62
C LEU A 276 1.84 19.78 -7.39
N TRP A 277 2.07 18.58 -6.86
CA TRP A 277 1.01 17.70 -6.36
C TRP A 277 0.66 18.05 -4.91
N SER A 278 -0.61 18.11 -4.59
CA SER A 278 -1.15 18.14 -3.22
C SER A 278 -2.53 17.50 -3.19
N PRO A 279 -3.10 17.18 -2.00
CA PRO A 279 -4.46 16.68 -1.88
C PRO A 279 -5.54 17.61 -2.49
N GLU A 280 -5.31 18.91 -2.49
CA GLU A 280 -6.22 19.91 -3.04
C GLU A 280 -6.03 20.08 -4.56
N LYS A 281 -4.81 19.81 -5.05
CA LYS A 281 -4.43 19.88 -6.47
C LYS A 281 -3.61 18.65 -6.85
N PRO A 282 -4.23 17.50 -7.06
CA PRO A 282 -3.52 16.24 -7.32
C PRO A 282 -2.99 16.18 -8.76
N ARG A 283 -2.03 17.04 -9.07
CA ARG A 283 -1.38 17.14 -10.38
C ARG A 283 -0.45 15.98 -10.62
N LEU A 284 -0.73 15.20 -11.66
CA LEU A 284 0.13 14.10 -12.12
C LEU A 284 0.69 14.46 -13.49
N ILE A 285 1.98 14.29 -13.65
CA ILE A 285 2.71 14.45 -14.90
C ILE A 285 2.81 13.07 -15.54
N ASP A 286 2.33 12.95 -16.77
CA ASP A 286 2.42 11.72 -17.55
C ASP A 286 3.84 11.47 -18.04
N ALA A 287 4.26 10.23 -18.01
CA ALA A 287 5.56 9.80 -18.49
C ALA A 287 5.43 8.67 -19.51
N VAL A 288 6.25 8.73 -20.57
CA VAL A 288 6.50 7.62 -21.46
C VAL A 288 7.99 7.30 -21.41
N ILE A 289 8.31 6.04 -21.15
CA ILE A 289 9.67 5.55 -21.04
C ILE A 289 9.86 4.47 -22.12
N GLU A 290 10.91 4.62 -22.91
CA GLU A 290 11.29 3.67 -23.96
C GLU A 290 12.72 3.18 -23.70
N VAL A 291 12.92 1.86 -23.74
CA VAL A 291 14.23 1.22 -23.62
C VAL A 291 14.34 0.18 -24.74
N GLY A 292 15.09 0.50 -25.80
CA GLY A 292 15.12 -0.33 -26.99
C GLY A 292 13.71 -0.53 -27.57
N GLU A 293 13.21 -1.76 -27.51
CA GLU A 293 11.86 -2.13 -27.99
C GLU A 293 10.80 -2.07 -26.87
N ASP A 294 11.18 -1.91 -25.61
CA ASP A 294 10.22 -1.83 -24.52
C ASP A 294 9.70 -0.40 -24.36
N ARG A 295 8.38 -0.30 -24.21
CA ARG A 295 7.70 0.97 -24.08
C ARG A 295 6.65 0.89 -22.99
N VAL A 296 6.74 1.77 -22.01
CA VAL A 296 5.83 1.83 -20.86
C VAL A 296 5.29 3.22 -20.66
N ALA A 297 4.02 3.31 -20.26
CA ALA A 297 3.44 4.53 -19.71
C ALA A 297 3.54 4.50 -18.18
N SER A 298 3.80 5.67 -17.60
CA SER A 298 3.91 5.90 -16.18
C SER A 298 3.41 7.31 -15.85
N TYR A 299 3.51 7.70 -14.59
CA TYR A 299 3.25 9.07 -14.13
C TYR A 299 4.05 9.37 -12.89
N LEU A 300 4.18 10.65 -12.56
CA LEU A 300 4.77 11.12 -11.30
C LEU A 300 4.01 12.35 -10.78
N GLY A 301 4.06 12.58 -9.48
CA GLY A 301 3.65 13.83 -8.86
C GLY A 301 4.86 14.55 -8.29
N ILE A 302 5.00 15.84 -8.57
CA ILE A 302 6.08 16.65 -8.03
C ILE A 302 5.65 17.23 -6.68
N ARG A 303 6.36 16.88 -5.63
CA ARG A 303 6.10 17.42 -4.29
C ARG A 303 7.32 17.26 -3.39
N THR A 304 7.37 18.01 -2.28
CA THR A 304 8.25 17.77 -1.14
C THR A 304 7.44 17.35 0.09
N VAL A 305 8.01 16.48 0.91
CA VAL A 305 7.54 16.19 2.27
C VAL A 305 8.74 16.27 3.18
N SER A 306 8.61 17.01 4.27
CA SER A 306 9.65 17.12 5.29
C SER A 306 9.05 17.34 6.67
N VAL A 307 9.89 17.25 7.68
CA VAL A 307 9.56 17.58 9.06
C VAL A 307 10.60 18.56 9.57
N GLU A 308 10.15 19.72 10.01
CA GLU A 308 11.01 20.79 10.51
C GLU A 308 10.33 21.56 11.64
N ARG A 309 11.09 21.92 12.67
CA ARG A 309 10.66 22.80 13.76
C ARG A 309 9.30 22.45 14.33
N GLY A 310 9.06 21.15 14.53
CA GLY A 310 7.82 20.64 15.07
C GLY A 310 6.63 20.64 14.12
N SER A 311 6.84 20.83 12.83
CA SER A 311 5.80 20.84 11.80
C SER A 311 5.99 19.72 10.78
N PHE A 312 4.90 19.17 10.29
CA PHE A 312 4.87 18.38 9.07
C PHE A 312 4.67 19.36 7.89
N LEU A 313 5.54 19.27 6.90
CA LEU A 313 5.51 20.17 5.74
C LEU A 313 5.16 19.38 4.48
N LEU A 314 4.26 19.95 3.68
CA LEU A 314 3.98 19.54 2.31
C LEU A 314 4.28 20.74 1.39
N ASN A 315 5.19 20.57 0.42
CA ASN A 315 5.61 21.64 -0.47
C ASN A 315 6.11 22.88 0.31
N ASP A 316 6.95 22.63 1.32
CA ASP A 316 7.56 23.63 2.22
C ASP A 316 6.56 24.48 3.03
N ARG A 317 5.31 24.00 3.15
CA ARG A 317 4.27 24.65 3.93
C ARG A 317 3.75 23.74 5.04
N PRO A 318 3.49 24.28 6.25
CA PRO A 318 2.87 23.51 7.32
C PRO A 318 1.54 22.90 6.83
N TYR A 319 1.39 21.60 7.03
CA TYR A 319 0.21 20.86 6.59
C TYR A 319 -0.35 20.02 7.75
N TYR A 320 -1.61 20.29 8.11
CA TYR A 320 -2.28 19.57 9.19
C TYR A 320 -2.92 18.29 8.66
N LEU A 321 -2.47 17.14 9.17
CA LEU A 321 -2.94 15.83 8.72
C LEU A 321 -4.24 15.44 9.45
N ARG A 322 -5.31 15.31 8.70
CA ARG A 322 -6.58 14.72 9.17
C ARG A 322 -6.66 13.32 8.58
N SER A 323 -6.14 12.35 9.30
CA SER A 323 -6.03 10.97 8.84
C SER A 323 -7.11 10.08 9.44
N VAL A 324 -7.41 9.00 8.74
CA VAL A 324 -8.22 7.89 9.24
C VAL A 324 -7.45 6.59 9.07
N LEU A 325 -7.60 5.67 10.02
CA LEU A 325 -7.01 4.34 9.95
C LEU A 325 -7.82 3.48 8.97
N GLU A 326 -7.13 2.95 7.96
CA GLU A 326 -7.67 2.13 6.88
C GLU A 326 -7.11 0.70 7.00
N GLN A 327 -8.01 -0.26 7.23
CA GLN A 327 -7.64 -1.69 7.39
C GLN A 327 -7.47 -2.39 6.04
N GLY A 328 -8.05 -1.88 4.96
CA GLY A 328 -8.10 -2.57 3.67
C GLY A 328 -8.79 -3.93 3.73
N TYR A 329 -9.72 -4.09 4.67
CA TYR A 329 -10.45 -5.34 4.89
C TYR A 329 -11.92 -5.21 4.47
N TRP A 330 -12.43 -6.20 3.76
CA TRP A 330 -13.78 -6.23 3.20
C TRP A 330 -14.53 -7.46 3.70
N PRO A 331 -15.82 -7.36 4.05
CA PRO A 331 -16.54 -8.49 4.65
C PRO A 331 -16.64 -9.71 3.74
N ASP A 332 -16.79 -9.51 2.42
CA ASP A 332 -17.01 -10.58 1.45
C ASP A 332 -15.71 -11.05 0.75
N THR A 333 -14.63 -10.26 0.82
CA THR A 333 -13.39 -10.52 0.07
C THR A 333 -12.13 -10.48 0.93
N HIS A 334 -12.24 -10.21 2.22
CA HIS A 334 -11.15 -10.08 3.19
C HIS A 334 -10.13 -9.02 2.76
N LEU A 335 -8.82 -9.34 2.67
CA LEU A 335 -7.80 -8.38 2.22
C LEU A 335 -7.84 -8.11 0.72
N ALA A 336 -8.47 -8.96 -0.07
CA ALA A 336 -8.59 -8.75 -1.50
C ALA A 336 -9.60 -7.62 -1.81
N ALA A 337 -9.22 -6.69 -2.70
CA ALA A 337 -10.14 -5.67 -3.15
C ALA A 337 -11.32 -6.30 -3.93
N PRO A 338 -12.57 -5.92 -3.67
CA PRO A 338 -13.72 -6.46 -4.41
C PRO A 338 -13.65 -6.15 -5.91
N SER A 339 -13.16 -4.96 -6.25
CA SER A 339 -12.93 -4.51 -7.62
C SER A 339 -12.02 -3.27 -7.63
N SER A 340 -11.52 -2.89 -8.80
CA SER A 340 -10.79 -1.63 -8.98
C SER A 340 -11.66 -0.40 -8.67
N GLU A 341 -12.95 -0.46 -8.98
CA GLU A 341 -13.90 0.63 -8.69
C GLU A 341 -14.12 0.78 -7.18
N ALA A 342 -14.21 -0.33 -6.43
CA ALA A 342 -14.33 -0.28 -4.97
C ALA A 342 -13.15 0.46 -4.31
N LEU A 343 -11.93 0.28 -4.81
CA LEU A 343 -10.74 1.01 -4.33
C LEU A 343 -10.84 2.51 -4.60
N ARG A 344 -11.37 2.90 -5.75
CA ARG A 344 -11.64 4.30 -6.07
C ARG A 344 -12.69 4.90 -5.15
N GLU A 345 -13.80 4.20 -4.96
CA GLU A 345 -14.89 4.64 -4.10
C GLU A 345 -14.43 4.80 -2.65
N GLU A 346 -13.56 3.91 -2.15
CA GLU A 346 -12.97 4.01 -0.81
C GLU A 346 -12.18 5.32 -0.64
N VAL A 347 -11.30 5.64 -1.58
CA VAL A 347 -10.54 6.91 -1.56
C VAL A 347 -11.48 8.11 -1.63
N GLN A 348 -12.52 8.08 -2.46
CA GLN A 348 -13.51 9.14 -2.55
C GLN A 348 -14.26 9.32 -1.23
N LEU A 349 -14.70 8.23 -0.62
CA LEU A 349 -15.44 8.22 0.64
C LEU A 349 -14.60 8.80 1.79
N ILE A 350 -13.32 8.42 1.90
CA ILE A 350 -12.39 9.01 2.88
C ILE A 350 -12.36 10.54 2.74
N LYS A 351 -12.27 11.05 1.51
CA LYS A 351 -12.25 12.50 1.25
C LYS A 351 -13.61 13.16 1.51
N GLU A 352 -14.71 12.51 1.20
CA GLU A 352 -16.06 13.00 1.49
C GLU A 352 -16.31 13.15 2.99
N LEU A 353 -15.76 12.25 3.80
CA LEU A 353 -15.79 12.34 5.26
C LEU A 353 -14.96 13.52 5.81
N GLY A 354 -14.13 14.18 5.00
CA GLY A 354 -13.34 15.36 5.39
C GLY A 354 -11.88 15.09 5.70
N PHE A 355 -11.44 13.84 5.58
CA PHE A 355 -10.04 13.47 5.73
C PHE A 355 -9.21 13.91 4.50
N ASN A 356 -7.94 14.21 4.74
CA ASN A 356 -6.94 14.50 3.70
C ASN A 356 -5.83 13.46 3.67
N ALA A 357 -5.87 12.51 4.61
CA ALA A 357 -4.90 11.43 4.73
C ALA A 357 -5.56 10.12 5.20
N ALA A 358 -4.88 9.00 4.96
CA ALA A 358 -5.19 7.70 5.53
C ALA A 358 -3.90 6.98 5.96
N ARG A 359 -3.98 6.19 7.01
CA ARG A 359 -2.92 5.28 7.43
C ARG A 359 -3.32 3.86 7.05
N LEU A 360 -2.52 3.25 6.16
CA LEU A 360 -2.73 1.88 5.68
C LEU A 360 -2.24 0.91 6.75
N HIS A 361 -3.17 0.35 7.53
CA HIS A 361 -2.82 -0.30 8.78
C HIS A 361 -2.39 -1.75 8.60
N GLN A 362 -1.11 -2.02 8.89
CA GLN A 362 -0.50 -3.36 8.91
C GLN A 362 -0.78 -4.22 7.67
N LYS A 363 -0.85 -3.57 6.50
CA LYS A 363 -1.11 -4.18 5.20
C LYS A 363 -0.34 -3.43 4.11
N PHE A 364 0.25 -4.16 3.18
CA PHE A 364 0.73 -3.60 1.92
C PHE A 364 -0.44 -3.53 0.93
N GLU A 365 -0.90 -2.32 0.68
CA GLU A 365 -2.11 -2.11 -0.09
C GLU A 365 -1.93 -2.43 -1.59
N ASP A 366 -3.05 -2.70 -2.25
CA ASP A 366 -3.12 -2.88 -3.70
C ASP A 366 -2.60 -1.62 -4.42
N PRO A 367 -1.65 -1.72 -5.37
CA PRO A 367 -1.13 -0.56 -6.09
C PRO A 367 -2.19 0.28 -6.79
N ARG A 368 -3.36 -0.29 -7.10
CA ARG A 368 -4.50 0.45 -7.67
C ARG A 368 -5.16 1.40 -6.67
N PHE A 369 -5.14 1.08 -5.37
CA PHE A 369 -5.56 2.02 -4.32
C PHE A 369 -4.60 3.22 -4.25
N LEU A 370 -3.29 2.96 -4.30
CA LEU A 370 -2.27 4.01 -4.33
C LEU A 370 -2.43 4.93 -5.55
N PHE A 371 -2.73 4.35 -6.71
CA PHE A 371 -3.04 5.12 -7.92
C PHE A 371 -4.24 6.05 -7.72
N TRP A 372 -5.33 5.56 -7.11
CA TRP A 372 -6.48 6.40 -6.86
C TRP A 372 -6.21 7.48 -5.81
N ALA A 373 -5.39 7.18 -4.80
CA ALA A 373 -4.92 8.18 -3.84
C ALA A 373 -4.07 9.27 -4.52
N ASP A 374 -3.17 8.90 -5.43
CA ASP A 374 -2.39 9.85 -6.23
C ASP A 374 -3.28 10.76 -7.06
N ARG A 375 -4.25 10.16 -7.75
CA ARG A 375 -5.11 10.85 -8.71
C ARG A 375 -6.19 11.70 -8.07
N LEU A 376 -6.74 11.26 -6.96
CA LEU A 376 -7.81 11.96 -6.24
C LEU A 376 -7.28 12.88 -5.14
N GLY A 377 -5.99 12.78 -4.78
CA GLY A 377 -5.34 13.61 -3.79
C GLY A 377 -5.66 13.16 -2.36
N LEU A 378 -5.11 12.03 -1.93
CA LEU A 378 -5.15 11.56 -0.55
C LEU A 378 -3.73 11.25 -0.10
N ILE A 379 -3.29 11.81 1.03
CA ILE A 379 -2.00 11.46 1.63
C ILE A 379 -2.10 10.08 2.26
N LEU A 380 -1.05 9.27 2.12
CA LEU A 380 -0.98 7.93 2.69
C LEU A 380 0.24 7.77 3.60
N TRP A 381 0.06 7.03 4.66
CA TRP A 381 1.13 6.43 5.45
C TRP A 381 1.22 4.96 5.08
N GLY A 382 2.35 4.54 4.52
CA GLY A 382 2.60 3.15 4.12
C GLY A 382 3.18 2.37 5.30
N GLU A 383 2.45 1.38 5.80
CA GLU A 383 2.81 0.61 6.98
C GLU A 383 3.04 -0.86 6.66
N ALA A 384 4.05 -1.44 7.32
CA ALA A 384 4.37 -2.86 7.17
C ALA A 384 3.47 -3.76 8.03
N PRO A 385 3.07 -4.94 7.53
CA PRO A 385 2.43 -5.95 8.35
C PRO A 385 3.41 -6.51 9.38
N ALA A 386 2.96 -6.63 10.62
CA ALA A 386 3.79 -7.13 11.71
C ALA A 386 3.95 -8.66 11.67
N THR A 387 5.10 -9.14 12.18
CA THR A 387 5.27 -10.52 12.69
C THR A 387 4.88 -10.56 14.18
N PHE A 388 4.70 -11.75 14.75
CA PHE A 388 4.37 -11.91 16.19
C PHE A 388 5.51 -12.53 17.01
N THR A 389 6.71 -12.62 16.43
CA THR A 389 7.90 -13.13 17.09
C THR A 389 9.16 -12.41 16.64
N PHE A 390 10.17 -12.39 17.51
CA PHE A 390 11.50 -11.86 17.21
C PHE A 390 12.50 -12.98 17.02
N THR A 391 12.63 -13.48 15.81
CA THR A 391 13.56 -14.54 15.42
C THR A 391 14.35 -14.11 14.16
N PRO A 392 15.48 -14.76 13.85
CA PRO A 392 16.19 -14.50 12.59
C PRO A 392 15.28 -14.63 11.37
N THR A 393 14.44 -15.66 11.31
CA THR A 393 13.48 -15.86 10.22
C THR A 393 12.47 -14.73 10.10
N ALA A 394 11.87 -14.27 11.22
CA ALA A 394 10.96 -13.14 11.22
C ALA A 394 11.64 -11.85 10.72
N MET A 395 12.88 -11.60 11.17
CA MET A 395 13.66 -10.45 10.73
C MET A 395 13.95 -10.49 9.22
N GLU A 396 14.39 -11.65 8.70
CA GLU A 396 14.67 -11.82 7.25
C GLU A 396 13.42 -11.57 6.39
N ARG A 397 12.28 -12.13 6.79
CA ARG A 397 11.01 -11.97 6.09
C ARG A 397 10.54 -10.52 6.11
N THR A 398 10.53 -9.90 7.30
CA THR A 398 10.15 -8.48 7.44
C THR A 398 11.02 -7.58 6.57
N VAL A 399 12.34 -7.73 6.63
CA VAL A 399 13.27 -6.90 5.84
C VAL A 399 13.05 -7.10 4.34
N ARG A 400 12.92 -8.36 3.88
CA ARG A 400 12.74 -8.66 2.46
C ARG A 400 11.45 -8.02 1.92
N GLU A 401 10.31 -8.33 2.55
CA GLU A 401 9.02 -7.82 2.09
C GLU A 401 8.95 -6.29 2.18
N TRP A 402 9.52 -5.69 3.24
CA TRP A 402 9.60 -4.25 3.38
C TRP A 402 10.40 -3.57 2.26
N LEU A 403 11.59 -4.10 1.94
CA LEU A 403 12.42 -3.56 0.87
C LEU A 403 11.74 -3.68 -0.50
N GLU A 404 11.05 -4.79 -0.76
CA GLU A 404 10.30 -5.00 -2.00
C GLU A 404 9.18 -3.97 -2.15
N VAL A 405 8.42 -3.72 -1.08
CA VAL A 405 7.28 -2.80 -1.12
C VAL A 405 7.72 -1.34 -1.19
N VAL A 406 8.72 -0.92 -0.42
CA VAL A 406 9.26 0.45 -0.53
C VAL A 406 9.73 0.73 -1.96
N ARG A 407 10.42 -0.22 -2.60
CA ARG A 407 10.84 -0.09 -4.00
C ARG A 407 9.67 -0.05 -4.98
N ARG A 408 8.63 -0.84 -4.73
CA ARG A 408 7.40 -0.86 -5.55
C ARG A 408 6.68 0.48 -5.50
N ASP A 409 6.56 1.06 -4.30
CA ASP A 409 5.61 2.13 -4.02
C ASP A 409 6.25 3.53 -3.93
N ILE A 410 7.59 3.64 -3.96
CA ILE A 410 8.31 4.91 -3.84
C ILE A 410 7.88 5.97 -4.87
N SER A 411 7.38 5.58 -6.03
CA SER A 411 6.93 6.48 -7.09
C SER A 411 5.61 7.18 -6.78
N HIS A 412 4.83 6.70 -5.82
CA HIS A 412 3.51 7.25 -5.50
C HIS A 412 3.65 8.56 -4.71
N PRO A 413 3.20 9.71 -5.26
CA PRO A 413 3.26 10.98 -4.54
C PRO A 413 2.34 11.03 -3.32
N SER A 414 1.30 10.21 -3.28
CA SER A 414 0.39 10.09 -2.14
C SER A 414 1.08 9.57 -0.87
N ILE A 415 2.03 8.62 -0.99
CA ILE A 415 2.76 8.13 0.17
C ILE A 415 3.66 9.24 0.71
N ALA A 416 3.41 9.69 1.93
CA ALA A 416 4.14 10.76 2.58
C ALA A 416 4.96 10.32 3.79
N VAL A 417 4.66 9.18 4.39
CA VAL A 417 5.34 8.64 5.58
C VAL A 417 5.46 7.12 5.44
N TRP A 418 6.59 6.57 5.89
CA TRP A 418 6.83 5.15 6.01
C TRP A 418 6.79 4.69 7.47
N VAL A 419 6.16 3.53 7.73
CA VAL A 419 5.96 2.97 9.08
C VAL A 419 6.34 1.49 9.09
N PRO A 420 7.59 1.13 9.42
CA PRO A 420 8.04 -0.27 9.39
C PRO A 420 7.54 -1.13 10.55
N LEU A 421 7.10 -0.54 11.67
CA LEU A 421 6.58 -1.26 12.85
C LEU A 421 5.38 -0.52 13.43
N ASN A 422 4.45 -1.28 14.02
CA ASN A 422 3.31 -0.78 14.76
C ASN A 422 3.24 -1.44 16.14
N GLU A 423 2.99 -0.63 17.20
CA GLU A 423 2.70 -1.10 18.57
C GLU A 423 3.65 -2.18 19.12
N SER A 424 4.90 -2.12 18.70
CA SER A 424 5.94 -3.10 19.08
C SER A 424 5.58 -4.57 18.78
N TRP A 425 4.59 -4.83 17.88
CA TRP A 425 4.32 -6.19 17.43
C TRP A 425 5.57 -6.77 16.74
N GLY A 426 5.92 -8.01 17.10
CA GLY A 426 7.16 -8.67 16.66
C GLY A 426 8.43 -8.21 17.41
N VAL A 427 8.39 -7.07 18.11
CA VAL A 427 9.48 -6.51 18.92
C VAL A 427 9.00 -6.12 20.33
N GLN A 428 8.15 -6.92 20.92
CA GLN A 428 7.39 -6.64 22.14
C GLN A 428 8.21 -6.27 23.39
N HIS A 429 9.52 -6.46 23.36
CA HIS A 429 10.44 -6.06 24.42
C HIS A 429 11.41 -4.94 24.00
N LEU A 430 10.99 -4.11 23.05
CA LEU A 430 11.81 -3.04 22.46
C LEU A 430 12.43 -2.15 23.54
N ALA A 431 11.69 -1.78 24.58
CA ALA A 431 12.16 -0.96 25.69
C ALA A 431 13.31 -1.58 26.53
N ARG A 432 13.58 -2.89 26.42
CA ARG A 432 14.52 -3.61 27.29
C ARG A 432 15.50 -4.51 26.56
N ASN A 433 15.28 -4.77 25.26
CA ASN A 433 16.11 -5.67 24.48
C ASN A 433 16.91 -4.88 23.41
N PRO A 434 18.23 -4.69 23.62
CA PRO A 434 19.05 -3.94 22.66
C PRO A 434 19.03 -4.51 21.23
N ARG A 435 18.84 -5.83 21.06
CA ARG A 435 18.74 -6.45 19.72
C ARG A 435 17.50 -5.97 18.98
N MET A 436 16.35 -5.81 19.67
CA MET A 436 15.13 -5.26 19.08
C MET A 436 15.31 -3.78 18.75
N VAL A 437 15.98 -3.00 19.59
CA VAL A 437 16.33 -1.60 19.31
C VAL A 437 17.18 -1.50 18.04
N HIS A 438 18.23 -2.32 17.91
CA HIS A 438 19.06 -2.35 16.72
C HIS A 438 18.27 -2.74 15.47
N PHE A 439 17.32 -3.67 15.58
CA PHE A 439 16.48 -4.08 14.46
C PHE A 439 15.53 -2.95 14.04
N ALA A 440 14.83 -2.32 14.97
CA ALA A 440 13.95 -1.19 14.67
C ALA A 440 14.71 -0.03 14.01
N ARG A 441 15.89 0.32 14.53
CA ARG A 441 16.76 1.35 13.93
C ARG A 441 17.23 0.94 12.53
N SER A 442 17.61 -0.33 12.34
CA SER A 442 18.01 -0.83 11.01
C SER A 442 16.90 -0.71 9.97
N LEU A 443 15.64 -0.91 10.36
CA LEU A 443 14.50 -0.69 9.46
C LEU A 443 14.37 0.79 9.07
N VAL A 444 14.55 1.72 10.00
CA VAL A 444 14.58 3.17 9.72
C VAL A 444 15.70 3.49 8.74
N ASP A 445 16.92 3.07 9.03
CA ASP A 445 18.11 3.33 8.20
C ASP A 445 17.97 2.75 6.80
N LEU A 446 17.46 1.52 6.67
CA LEU A 446 17.20 0.88 5.39
C LEU A 446 16.12 1.63 4.59
N THR A 447 15.06 2.09 5.26
CA THR A 447 14.01 2.88 4.62
C THR A 447 14.55 4.19 4.09
N LYS A 448 15.30 4.94 4.91
CA LYS A 448 15.94 6.21 4.52
C LYS A 448 17.02 6.04 3.43
N ALA A 449 17.70 4.90 3.40
CA ALA A 449 18.66 4.58 2.35
C ALA A 449 17.99 4.32 0.99
N LEU A 450 16.79 3.74 0.97
CA LEU A 450 15.99 3.54 -0.24
C LEU A 450 15.26 4.80 -0.65
N ASP A 451 14.65 5.48 0.31
CA ASP A 451 13.83 6.67 0.11
C ASP A 451 14.20 7.78 1.10
N PRO A 452 15.14 8.65 0.74
CA PRO A 452 15.53 9.79 1.56
C PRO A 452 14.52 10.96 1.50
N THR A 453 13.42 10.83 0.77
CA THR A 453 12.47 11.93 0.48
C THR A 453 11.25 11.95 1.40
N ARG A 454 11.14 10.98 2.31
CA ARG A 454 10.00 10.84 3.22
C ARG A 454 10.45 10.61 4.66
N PRO A 455 9.74 11.19 5.64
CA PRO A 455 9.93 10.85 7.05
C PRO A 455 9.53 9.39 7.34
N VAL A 456 10.13 8.84 8.40
CA VAL A 456 9.90 7.49 8.88
C VAL A 456 9.43 7.53 10.33
N VAL A 457 8.31 6.89 10.63
CA VAL A 457 7.86 6.59 11.99
C VAL A 457 8.34 5.20 12.33
N SER A 458 9.31 5.08 13.23
CA SER A 458 10.03 3.83 13.47
C SER A 458 9.15 2.69 14.02
N ASN A 459 8.22 3.04 14.91
CA ASN A 459 7.24 2.14 15.52
C ASN A 459 6.05 2.98 15.96
N ASP A 460 4.92 2.84 15.28
CA ASP A 460 3.78 3.71 15.51
C ASP A 460 3.14 3.46 16.89
N GLY A 461 2.86 4.54 17.60
CA GLY A 461 2.06 4.57 18.82
C GLY A 461 2.78 4.24 20.12
N TRP A 462 3.75 3.34 20.13
CA TRP A 462 4.43 2.86 21.33
C TRP A 462 5.95 3.17 21.29
N GLU A 463 6.82 2.29 21.81
CA GLU A 463 8.24 2.56 21.95
C GLU A 463 8.90 2.91 20.61
N GLN A 464 9.36 4.13 20.43
CA GLN A 464 10.00 4.63 19.22
C GLN A 464 11.51 4.80 19.39
N VAL A 465 12.25 4.55 18.33
CA VAL A 465 13.70 4.75 18.24
C VAL A 465 14.01 5.49 16.94
N ASP A 466 14.75 6.60 17.01
CA ASP A 466 15.16 7.38 15.82
C ASP A 466 13.98 7.70 14.87
N THR A 467 12.89 8.23 15.42
CA THR A 467 11.67 8.54 14.69
C THR A 467 11.64 9.99 14.21
N ASP A 468 11.17 10.23 13.00
CA ASP A 468 11.05 11.60 12.47
C ASP A 468 9.76 12.30 12.95
N ILE A 469 8.74 11.53 13.34
CA ILE A 469 7.45 12.01 13.88
C ILE A 469 7.19 11.25 15.17
N VAL A 470 6.84 11.95 16.24
CA VAL A 470 6.39 11.31 17.49
C VAL A 470 4.93 10.89 17.32
N ALA A 471 4.72 9.60 17.15
CA ALA A 471 3.42 8.98 16.95
C ALA A 471 2.87 8.45 18.29
N ILE A 472 1.61 8.77 18.60
CA ILE A 472 1.01 8.43 19.90
C ILE A 472 -0.36 7.76 19.68
N HIS A 473 -0.59 6.62 20.34
CA HIS A 473 -1.91 5.99 20.46
C HIS A 473 -2.53 6.37 21.81
N ASP A 474 -3.71 7.00 21.77
CA ASP A 474 -4.43 7.41 22.96
C ASP A 474 -5.94 7.23 22.78
N TYR A 475 -6.46 6.17 23.36
CA TYR A 475 -7.89 5.85 23.35
C TYR A 475 -8.68 6.43 24.53
N GLU A 476 -8.15 7.49 25.14
CA GLU A 476 -8.93 8.26 26.12
C GLU A 476 -10.12 8.95 25.43
N ILE A 477 -11.32 8.75 25.97
CA ILE A 477 -12.56 9.28 25.40
C ILE A 477 -13.05 10.56 26.08
N ARG A 478 -12.44 10.95 27.19
CA ARG A 478 -12.79 12.19 27.90
C ARG A 478 -12.11 13.39 27.23
N PRO A 479 -12.89 14.29 26.61
CA PRO A 479 -12.33 15.39 25.81
C PRO A 479 -11.39 16.29 26.60
N GLU A 480 -11.73 16.54 27.90
CA GLU A 480 -10.93 17.39 28.78
C GLU A 480 -9.54 16.80 29.08
N VAL A 481 -9.42 15.46 29.11
CA VAL A 481 -8.13 14.77 29.32
C VAL A 481 -7.26 14.86 28.07
N ILE A 482 -7.83 14.62 26.88
CA ILE A 482 -7.15 14.81 25.60
C ILE A 482 -6.67 16.26 25.47
N ALA A 483 -7.54 17.24 25.69
CA ALA A 483 -7.18 18.65 25.61
C ALA A 483 -6.05 19.03 26.59
N ASP A 484 -6.01 18.45 27.79
CA ASP A 484 -4.94 18.72 28.76
C ASP A 484 -3.62 18.04 28.39
N ARG A 485 -3.64 16.78 27.95
CA ARG A 485 -2.44 16.03 27.52
C ARG A 485 -1.72 16.70 26.38
N TYR A 486 -2.46 17.15 25.37
CA TYR A 486 -1.92 17.67 24.10
C TYR A 486 -2.00 19.19 23.98
N ARG A 487 -2.27 19.91 25.07
CA ARG A 487 -2.42 21.37 25.10
C ARG A 487 -1.23 22.10 24.46
N ASN A 488 -0.01 21.67 24.72
CA ASN A 488 1.21 22.23 24.18
C ASN A 488 2.38 21.24 24.28
N ARG A 489 3.51 21.56 23.65
CA ARG A 489 4.69 20.69 23.63
C ARG A 489 5.20 20.34 25.03
N ASP A 490 5.17 21.26 26.00
CA ASP A 490 5.62 20.98 27.38
C ASP A 490 4.75 19.92 28.06
N SER A 491 3.45 19.90 27.79
CA SER A 491 2.54 18.87 28.31
C SER A 491 2.89 17.49 27.74
N VAL A 492 3.11 17.42 26.42
CA VAL A 492 3.52 16.19 25.75
C VAL A 492 4.93 15.76 26.17
N ALA A 493 5.88 16.68 26.33
CA ALA A 493 7.23 16.37 26.78
C ALA A 493 7.22 15.71 28.18
N ARG A 494 6.37 16.19 29.10
CA ARG A 494 6.19 15.55 30.43
C ARG A 494 5.61 14.14 30.31
N MET A 495 4.69 13.90 29.38
CA MET A 495 4.12 12.58 29.12
C MET A 495 5.19 11.64 28.54
N ILE A 496 5.98 12.10 27.56
CA ILE A 496 7.06 11.32 26.94
C ILE A 496 8.15 10.96 27.97
N ALA A 497 8.49 11.89 28.88
CA ALA A 497 9.47 11.63 29.96
C ALA A 497 8.99 10.57 30.96
N GLY A 498 7.69 10.29 31.01
CA GLY A 498 7.07 9.28 31.86
C GLY A 498 6.66 8.04 31.08
N HIS A 499 5.38 7.71 31.20
CA HIS A 499 4.74 6.65 30.44
C HIS A 499 3.60 7.27 29.62
N GLY A 500 3.50 6.90 28.35
CA GLY A 500 2.42 7.33 27.46
C GLY A 500 1.04 6.80 27.88
N PRO A 501 0.01 7.15 27.12
CA PRO A 501 -1.38 6.79 27.44
C PRO A 501 -1.62 5.28 27.61
N ALA A 502 -0.92 4.46 26.85
CA ALA A 502 -0.97 3.00 26.95
C ALA A 502 -0.13 2.42 28.14
N GLY A 503 0.41 3.28 29.03
CA GLY A 503 1.26 2.85 30.13
C GLY A 503 2.65 2.36 29.68
N ARG A 504 3.09 2.72 28.48
CA ARG A 504 4.37 2.34 27.88
C ARG A 504 5.26 3.56 27.67
N ARG A 505 6.57 3.35 27.58
CA ARG A 505 7.49 4.40 27.13
C ARG A 505 7.20 4.71 25.66
N LEU A 506 7.19 6.00 25.30
CA LEU A 506 6.92 6.41 23.92
C LEU A 506 8.19 6.56 23.10
N VAL A 507 9.21 7.16 23.66
CA VAL A 507 10.47 7.38 22.96
C VAL A 507 11.61 6.78 23.80
N LEU A 508 12.45 5.98 23.17
CA LEU A 508 13.57 5.30 23.80
C LEU A 508 14.88 6.04 23.54
N ASP A 509 15.07 6.57 22.35
CA ASP A 509 16.22 7.39 21.94
C ASP A 509 15.87 8.24 20.69
N GLY A 510 16.79 9.11 20.32
CA GLY A 510 16.62 10.08 19.25
C GLY A 510 16.37 11.50 19.77
N ASP A 511 16.68 12.49 18.92
CA ASP A 511 16.37 13.88 19.19
C ASP A 511 14.94 14.19 18.74
N ILE A 512 14.05 14.41 19.68
CA ILE A 512 12.64 14.68 19.41
C ILE A 512 12.22 16.12 19.76
N ASP A 513 13.17 16.97 20.14
CA ASP A 513 12.86 18.32 20.60
C ASP A 513 12.15 19.15 19.52
N GLU A 514 12.51 18.92 18.25
CA GLU A 514 11.87 19.55 17.10
C GLU A 514 11.00 18.59 16.27
N ALA A 515 10.81 17.32 16.67
CA ALA A 515 9.95 16.40 15.94
C ALA A 515 8.48 16.83 16.04
N PRO A 516 7.69 16.76 14.96
CA PRO A 516 6.25 16.94 15.03
C PRO A 516 5.59 15.83 15.84
N ILE A 517 4.50 16.17 16.53
CA ILE A 517 3.74 15.24 17.38
C ILE A 517 2.41 14.98 16.69
N MET A 518 2.06 13.71 16.53
CA MET A 518 0.80 13.30 15.92
C MET A 518 0.08 12.25 16.78
N LEU A 519 -1.22 12.41 16.92
CA LEU A 519 -2.10 11.42 17.55
C LEU A 519 -2.51 10.41 16.49
N THR A 520 -1.75 9.32 16.37
CA THR A 520 -1.84 8.38 15.24
C THR A 520 -2.86 7.27 15.43
N GLU A 521 -3.39 7.11 16.63
CA GLU A 521 -4.64 6.39 16.88
C GLU A 521 -5.39 7.02 18.05
N PHE A 522 -6.69 7.27 17.85
CA PHE A 522 -7.60 7.74 18.90
C PHE A 522 -9.05 7.45 18.53
N GLY A 523 -9.94 7.61 19.50
CA GLY A 523 -11.37 7.41 19.32
C GLY A 523 -11.77 5.97 19.58
N GLY A 524 -11.92 5.17 18.54
CA GLY A 524 -12.29 3.76 18.70
C GLY A 524 -13.66 3.58 19.34
N ILE A 525 -14.64 4.46 19.04
CA ILE A 525 -15.97 4.46 19.64
C ILE A 525 -16.84 3.44 18.90
N ALA A 526 -17.23 2.37 19.60
CA ALA A 526 -18.15 1.39 19.05
C ALA A 526 -19.57 1.95 18.96
N TYR A 527 -20.16 1.82 17.81
CA TYR A 527 -21.59 1.97 17.56
C TYR A 527 -21.99 0.98 16.48
N ASP A 528 -22.60 -0.11 16.88
CA ASP A 528 -23.07 -1.14 15.96
C ASP A 528 -24.51 -0.84 15.52
N VAL A 529 -24.70 -0.59 14.24
CA VAL A 529 -26.01 -0.33 13.64
C VAL A 529 -26.75 -1.63 13.30
N ASP A 530 -26.06 -2.74 13.23
CA ASP A 530 -26.60 -4.04 12.86
C ASP A 530 -26.84 -4.94 14.11
N ASP A 531 -26.51 -4.44 15.33
CA ASP A 531 -26.72 -5.08 16.65
C ASP A 531 -26.11 -6.50 16.72
N ALA A 532 -24.87 -6.64 16.20
CA ALA A 532 -24.16 -7.92 16.14
C ALA A 532 -23.65 -8.35 17.53
N ASP A 533 -23.82 -9.61 17.86
CA ASP A 533 -23.29 -10.19 19.11
C ASP A 533 -21.76 -10.06 19.17
N GLY A 534 -21.25 -9.49 20.26
CA GLY A 534 -19.81 -9.38 20.52
C GLY A 534 -19.13 -8.15 19.92
N ALA A 535 -19.87 -7.22 19.34
CA ALA A 535 -19.34 -5.94 18.87
C ALA A 535 -18.68 -5.15 20.01
N TRP A 536 -17.46 -4.62 19.76
CA TRP A 536 -16.73 -3.86 20.77
C TRP A 536 -15.95 -2.68 20.17
N GLY A 537 -15.46 -1.83 21.06
CA GLY A 537 -14.50 -0.76 20.82
C GLY A 537 -13.96 -0.26 22.14
N TYR A 538 -13.11 0.74 22.12
CA TYR A 538 -12.50 1.33 23.32
C TYR A 538 -13.51 2.13 24.15
N ALA A 539 -14.61 2.57 23.53
CA ALA A 539 -15.80 3.13 24.13
C ALA A 539 -17.04 2.67 23.36
N ALA A 540 -18.24 2.88 23.91
CA ALA A 540 -19.48 2.48 23.25
C ALA A 540 -20.51 3.61 23.28
N ALA A 541 -21.14 3.85 22.14
CA ALA A 541 -22.31 4.69 22.01
C ALA A 541 -23.59 3.83 21.96
N ASN A 542 -24.66 4.34 22.57
CA ASN A 542 -25.94 3.62 22.65
C ASN A 542 -27.00 4.11 21.64
N SER A 543 -26.66 5.08 20.83
CA SER A 543 -27.51 5.63 19.77
C SER A 543 -26.68 6.44 18.77
N SER A 544 -27.22 6.68 17.58
CA SER A 544 -26.60 7.53 16.55
C SER A 544 -26.32 8.95 17.05
N GLU A 545 -27.25 9.53 17.83
CA GLU A 545 -27.07 10.87 18.42
C GLU A 545 -25.96 10.88 19.47
N HIS A 546 -25.88 9.82 20.32
CA HIS A 546 -24.80 9.69 21.30
C HIS A 546 -23.44 9.52 20.60
N PHE A 547 -23.37 8.67 19.57
CA PHE A 547 -22.17 8.48 18.76
C PHE A 547 -21.70 9.80 18.13
N ALA A 548 -22.62 10.54 17.49
CA ALA A 548 -22.30 11.83 16.89
C ALA A 548 -21.88 12.88 17.92
N GLY A 549 -22.48 12.89 19.12
CA GLY A 549 -22.09 13.75 20.22
C GLY A 549 -20.67 13.47 20.70
N MET A 550 -20.34 12.20 20.98
CA MET A 550 -19.01 11.77 21.40
C MET A 550 -17.94 12.12 20.36
N LEU A 551 -18.20 11.86 19.07
CA LEU A 551 -17.30 12.24 17.98
C LEU A 551 -17.05 13.76 17.97
N THR A 552 -18.11 14.56 18.03
CA THR A 552 -17.99 16.03 17.98
C THR A 552 -17.14 16.56 19.11
N GLU A 553 -17.37 16.09 20.33
CA GLU A 553 -16.63 16.52 21.53
C GLU A 553 -15.17 16.09 21.49
N LEU A 554 -14.91 14.85 21.07
CA LEU A 554 -13.55 14.30 20.98
C LEU A 554 -12.72 15.01 19.90
N PHE A 555 -13.27 15.18 18.69
CA PHE A 555 -12.60 15.94 17.63
C PHE A 555 -12.36 17.40 18.01
N ALA A 556 -13.30 18.03 18.71
CA ALA A 556 -13.12 19.40 19.22
C ALA A 556 -11.93 19.50 20.19
N ALA A 557 -11.74 18.50 21.06
CA ALA A 557 -10.60 18.44 21.97
C ALA A 557 -9.26 18.27 21.22
N VAL A 558 -9.25 17.41 20.18
CA VAL A 558 -8.07 17.19 19.33
C VAL A 558 -7.73 18.45 18.54
N HIS A 559 -8.72 19.15 17.99
CA HIS A 559 -8.51 20.41 17.28
C HIS A 559 -8.02 21.57 18.20
N ALA A 560 -8.35 21.51 19.47
CA ALA A 560 -7.88 22.50 20.48
C ALA A 560 -6.47 22.19 21.02
N ALA A 561 -5.84 21.12 20.55
CA ALA A 561 -4.54 20.64 21.01
C ALA A 561 -3.38 21.23 20.20
N ASP A 562 -2.80 22.35 20.66
CA ASP A 562 -1.75 23.09 19.94
C ASP A 562 -0.45 22.30 19.70
N ALA A 563 -0.25 21.19 20.45
CA ALA A 563 0.93 20.34 20.26
C ALA A 563 0.85 19.46 19.02
N LEU A 564 -0.34 19.20 18.49
CA LEU A 564 -0.56 18.22 17.43
C LEU A 564 -0.46 18.84 16.03
N VAL A 565 0.28 18.18 15.15
CA VAL A 565 0.33 18.53 13.72
C VAL A 565 -0.67 17.71 12.90
N GLY A 566 -1.41 16.84 13.52
CA GLY A 566 -2.42 16.00 12.89
C GLY A 566 -2.92 14.90 13.80
N PHE A 567 -3.86 14.16 13.27
CA PHE A 567 -4.48 13.01 13.94
C PHE A 567 -4.81 11.90 12.94
N CYS A 568 -5.01 10.67 13.47
CA CYS A 568 -5.58 9.54 12.75
C CYS A 568 -6.68 8.89 13.60
N TYR A 569 -7.93 9.02 13.15
CA TYR A 569 -9.08 8.42 13.84
C TYR A 569 -9.14 6.91 13.60
N THR A 570 -9.34 6.13 14.64
CA THR A 570 -9.56 4.69 14.57
C THR A 570 -11.03 4.37 14.68
N GLN A 571 -11.72 3.97 13.57
CA GLN A 571 -11.20 3.70 12.24
C GLN A 571 -12.20 4.09 11.15
N LEU A 572 -11.88 3.83 9.88
CA LEU A 572 -12.77 4.12 8.76
C LEU A 572 -14.01 3.24 8.78
N THR A 573 -13.83 1.92 8.78
CA THR A 573 -14.91 0.93 8.72
C THR A 573 -14.85 -0.04 9.89
N ASP A 574 -16.01 -0.58 10.27
CA ASP A 574 -16.04 -1.75 11.14
C ASP A 574 -15.30 -2.91 10.50
N THR A 575 -14.63 -3.71 11.33
CA THR A 575 -13.87 -4.86 10.90
C THR A 575 -14.23 -6.06 11.77
N LEU A 576 -15.16 -6.89 11.29
CA LEU A 576 -15.74 -7.99 12.04
C LEU A 576 -16.30 -7.52 13.41
N GLN A 577 -15.77 -8.08 14.52
CA GLN A 577 -16.20 -7.73 15.87
C GLN A 577 -15.75 -6.32 16.33
N GLU A 578 -14.78 -5.71 15.67
CA GLU A 578 -14.31 -4.36 15.98
C GLU A 578 -15.24 -3.32 15.32
N ALA A 579 -16.32 -2.94 16.04
CA ALA A 579 -17.42 -2.10 15.52
C ALA A 579 -17.21 -0.60 15.77
N ASN A 580 -15.97 -0.12 15.70
CA ASN A 580 -15.56 1.25 16.02
C ASN A 580 -15.30 2.13 14.77
N GLY A 581 -15.69 1.67 13.60
CA GLY A 581 -15.63 2.44 12.36
C GLY A 581 -16.59 3.63 12.34
N LEU A 582 -16.25 4.66 11.56
CA LEU A 582 -17.19 5.72 11.17
C LEU A 582 -18.28 5.20 10.23
N LEU A 583 -17.97 4.13 9.53
CA LEU A 583 -18.81 3.40 8.60
C LEU A 583 -18.99 1.96 9.06
N SER A 584 -20.09 1.32 8.65
CA SER A 584 -20.21 -0.13 8.79
C SER A 584 -19.19 -0.88 7.92
N SER A 585 -19.02 -2.18 8.13
CA SER A 585 -18.15 -3.03 7.31
C SER A 585 -18.45 -2.94 5.80
N ASN A 586 -19.72 -2.69 5.45
CA ASN A 586 -20.20 -2.50 4.07
C ASN A 586 -20.14 -1.03 3.61
N ARG A 587 -19.33 -0.19 4.24
CA ARG A 587 -19.10 1.24 3.91
C ARG A 587 -20.37 2.10 3.99
N ARG A 588 -21.41 1.66 4.69
CA ARG A 588 -22.58 2.50 4.97
C ARG A 588 -22.30 3.44 6.13
N VAL A 589 -22.68 4.69 5.96
CA VAL A 589 -22.50 5.70 7.01
C VAL A 589 -23.39 5.40 8.23
N LYS A 590 -22.80 5.47 9.43
CA LYS A 590 -23.51 5.26 10.69
C LYS A 590 -24.31 6.49 11.16
N ILE A 591 -23.87 7.67 10.73
CA ILE A 591 -24.52 8.97 10.94
C ILE A 591 -24.37 9.83 9.67
N PRO A 592 -25.15 10.91 9.48
CA PRO A 592 -25.02 11.76 8.30
C PRO A 592 -23.57 12.20 8.05
N ILE A 593 -23.13 12.09 6.80
CA ILE A 593 -21.75 12.37 6.36
C ILE A 593 -21.31 13.79 6.74
N GLU A 594 -22.23 14.75 6.66
CA GLU A 594 -21.99 16.15 6.97
C GLU A 594 -21.61 16.35 8.44
N ARG A 595 -22.13 15.52 9.35
CA ARG A 595 -21.81 15.56 10.79
C ARG A 595 -20.40 15.02 11.04
N ILE A 596 -20.04 13.90 10.38
CA ILE A 596 -18.67 13.36 10.46
C ILE A 596 -17.70 14.39 9.87
N ARG A 597 -17.99 14.89 8.68
CA ARG A 597 -17.16 15.88 8.00
C ARG A 597 -16.96 17.14 8.84
N ALA A 598 -18.01 17.64 9.46
CA ALA A 598 -17.93 18.82 10.33
C ALA A 598 -17.02 18.58 11.55
N ALA A 599 -17.09 17.40 12.16
CA ALA A 599 -16.20 17.03 13.25
C ALA A 599 -14.75 16.91 12.78
N VAL A 600 -14.50 16.19 11.68
CA VAL A 600 -13.15 15.94 11.11
C VAL A 600 -12.47 17.24 10.67
N ILE A 601 -13.19 18.15 10.02
CA ILE A 601 -12.62 19.42 9.55
C ILE A 601 -12.43 20.40 10.71
N GLY A 602 -13.37 20.41 11.65
CA GLY A 602 -13.36 21.33 12.79
C GLY A 602 -13.50 22.79 12.37
N SER A 603 -13.18 23.68 13.31
CA SER A 603 -13.14 25.12 13.09
C SER A 603 -11.73 25.64 12.74
N HIS A 604 -10.76 24.76 12.53
CA HIS A 604 -9.42 25.19 12.14
C HIS A 604 -9.49 25.91 10.78
N PRO A 605 -8.98 27.14 10.70
CA PRO A 605 -8.88 27.80 9.40
C PRO A 605 -7.98 26.93 8.52
N ASP A 606 -8.52 26.46 7.40
CA ASP A 606 -7.73 25.85 6.35
C ASP A 606 -6.69 26.89 5.89
N PRO A 607 -5.39 26.70 6.18
CA PRO A 607 -4.38 27.69 5.83
C PRO A 607 -4.28 27.92 4.32
N HIS A 608 -4.94 27.08 3.51
CA HIS A 608 -4.97 27.16 2.05
C HIS A 608 -6.23 27.85 1.47
N ARG A 609 -7.13 28.38 2.32
CA ARG A 609 -8.31 29.15 1.87
C ARG A 609 -8.08 30.65 1.72
N GLN A 610 -6.84 31.12 1.76
CA GLN A 610 -6.51 32.52 1.44
C GLN A 610 -5.97 32.67 0.03
#